data_6ce17df934fb2ad8d1df84aa0cf30ae2
#
_entry.id   6ce17df934fb2ad8d1df84aa0cf30ae2
#
_cell.length_a   1.000
_cell.length_b   1.000
_cell.length_c   1.000
_cell.angle_alpha   90.00
_cell.angle_beta   90.00
_cell.angle_gamma   90.00
#
_symmetry.space_group_name_H-M   'P 1'
#
loop_
_entity.id
_entity.type
_entity.pdbx_description
1 polymer ?
#
loop_
_entity_poly.entity_id
_entity_poly.type
_entity_poly.pdbx_seq_one_letter_code
_entity_poly.pdbx_strand_id
1 'polypeptide(L)'
;MNHATLKSTPGIFTPHYPPHPPVTFLHVRSSRDSGRPNFLPSTSSTKVESMSVTIERVGFAPNYVNYIECLDEQYRIHDEVANRTRQNTILLLEHEAVITAGKRTEDHEYPTDKSTPVVKIDRGGKLTWHGPGQLTAYPILRLPEPIDVVAYVRIVEEIIINVLAGLGIKGERVEGRSGVWILGDGVTQDKKIAALGMRVSRNTTMHGFAINCCNDLAPFAQFIPCGISDAGVTSISEQLGRTVTPADILEPLEAELVKYQDRLAESFEPVTAQDKAQD
;
A
#
# COMPACT_ATOMS: atom_id res chain seq x y z
N MET A 1 51.00 -26.53 25.00
CA MET A 1 50.26 -25.32 25.41
C MET A 1 49.22 -25.02 24.34
N ASN A 2 47.96 -25.41 24.61
CA ASN A 2 46.87 -25.29 23.67
C ASN A 2 46.17 -23.94 23.87
N HIS A 3 46.15 -23.09 22.81
CA HIS A 3 45.24 -21.95 22.75
C HIS A 3 44.01 -22.31 21.95
N ALA A 4 42.89 -22.50 22.64
CA ALA A 4 41.57 -22.63 22.02
C ALA A 4 41.01 -21.24 21.75
N THR A 5 40.78 -20.93 20.46
CA THR A 5 40.13 -19.72 20.00
C THR A 5 38.62 -19.93 20.02
N LEU A 6 37.92 -19.28 20.94
CA LEU A 6 36.46 -19.22 21.00
C LEU A 6 35.96 -18.32 19.84
N LYS A 7 35.20 -18.92 18.91
CA LYS A 7 34.42 -18.18 17.91
C LYS A 7 33.12 -17.74 18.55
N SER A 8 32.94 -16.45 18.75
CA SER A 8 31.68 -15.84 19.15
C SER A 8 30.75 -15.73 17.95
N THR A 9 29.62 -16.40 18.00
CA THR A 9 28.50 -16.27 17.07
C THR A 9 27.79 -14.93 17.33
N PRO A 10 27.51 -14.08 16.33
CA PRO A 10 26.73 -12.86 16.55
C PRO A 10 25.27 -13.24 16.86
N GLY A 11 24.80 -12.87 18.02
CA GLY A 11 23.40 -13.03 18.43
C GLY A 11 22.48 -12.19 17.55
N ILE A 12 21.44 -12.85 17.07
CA ILE A 12 20.32 -12.18 16.37
C ILE A 12 19.60 -11.34 17.43
N PHE A 13 19.72 -10.02 17.32
CA PHE A 13 19.00 -9.08 18.16
C PHE A 13 17.55 -9.01 17.63
N THR A 14 16.62 -9.69 18.28
CA THR A 14 15.18 -9.42 18.13
C THR A 14 14.83 -8.26 19.06
N PRO A 15 14.42 -7.11 18.57
CA PRO A 15 14.00 -6.04 19.46
C PRO A 15 12.70 -6.43 20.13
N HIS A 16 12.74 -6.56 21.46
CA HIS A 16 11.57 -6.67 22.32
C HIS A 16 11.09 -5.24 22.56
N TYR A 17 10.01 -4.82 21.86
CA TYR A 17 9.35 -3.56 22.14
C TYR A 17 8.28 -3.77 23.20
N PRO A 18 8.16 -2.87 24.20
CA PRO A 18 7.04 -2.91 25.14
C PRO A 18 5.73 -2.60 24.40
N PRO A 19 4.58 -3.14 24.85
CA PRO A 19 3.28 -2.87 24.22
C PRO A 19 2.93 -1.39 24.39
N HIS A 20 2.71 -0.71 23.27
CA HIS A 20 2.20 0.66 23.24
C HIS A 20 0.70 0.69 23.48
N PRO A 21 0.15 1.76 24.07
CA PRO A 21 -1.28 1.91 24.25
C PRO A 21 -2.00 1.97 22.90
N PRO A 22 -3.25 1.48 22.81
CA PRO A 22 -3.97 1.42 21.54
C PRO A 22 -4.22 2.83 20.98
N VAL A 23 -3.84 3.01 19.72
CA VAL A 23 -4.14 4.22 18.94
C VAL A 23 -5.64 4.22 18.63
N THR A 24 -6.35 5.25 19.06
CA THR A 24 -7.77 5.41 18.76
C THR A 24 -7.92 5.97 17.36
N PHE A 25 -8.29 5.14 16.40
CA PHE A 25 -8.63 5.58 15.05
C PHE A 25 -9.97 6.33 15.09
N LEU A 26 -9.95 7.61 14.73
CA LEU A 26 -11.15 8.42 14.59
C LEU A 26 -11.90 8.02 13.30
N HIS A 27 -13.00 7.31 13.46
CA HIS A 27 -13.95 7.04 12.37
C HIS A 27 -14.69 8.32 12.01
N VAL A 28 -14.30 9.00 10.96
CA VAL A 28 -15.08 10.11 10.41
C VAL A 28 -16.21 9.52 9.56
N ARG A 29 -17.38 9.32 10.18
CA ARG A 29 -18.62 9.05 9.45
C ARG A 29 -19.15 10.35 8.87
N SER A 30 -19.24 10.44 7.55
CA SER A 30 -19.98 11.51 6.87
C SER A 30 -21.47 11.36 7.16
N SER A 31 -22.00 12.19 8.06
CA SER A 31 -23.44 12.35 8.28
C SER A 31 -23.97 13.42 7.33
N ARG A 32 -24.67 13.01 6.27
CA ARG A 32 -25.60 13.90 5.58
C ARG A 32 -27.00 13.62 6.12
N ASP A 33 -27.46 14.50 7.00
CA ASP A 33 -28.87 14.60 7.40
C ASP A 33 -29.53 15.65 6.50
N SER A 34 -30.55 15.28 5.75
CA SER A 34 -31.51 16.21 5.17
C SER A 34 -32.81 15.49 4.82
N GLY A 35 -33.86 15.84 5.56
CA GLY A 35 -35.27 15.95 5.24
C GLY A 35 -35.91 14.93 4.31
N ARG A 36 -36.77 14.06 4.86
CA ARG A 36 -37.71 13.22 4.10
C ARG A 36 -38.91 14.00 3.61
N PRO A 37 -39.43 13.68 2.41
CA PRO A 37 -40.86 13.54 2.19
C PRO A 37 -41.26 12.07 2.00
N ASN A 38 -42.39 11.69 2.59
CA ASN A 38 -43.02 10.38 2.48
C ASN A 38 -43.44 10.11 1.04
N PHE A 39 -42.97 8.98 0.47
CA PHE A 39 -43.63 8.30 -0.66
C PHE A 39 -43.70 6.80 -0.41
N LEU A 40 -44.83 6.21 -0.68
CA LEU A 40 -45.21 4.80 -0.53
C LEU A 40 -44.33 3.90 -1.44
N PRO A 41 -44.13 2.62 -1.08
CA PRO A 41 -43.13 1.78 -1.72
C PRO A 41 -43.61 1.23 -3.06
N SER A 42 -42.91 1.58 -4.11
CA SER A 42 -42.84 0.80 -5.33
C SER A 42 -41.84 -0.34 -5.13
N THR A 43 -42.32 -1.58 -5.17
CA THR A 43 -41.50 -2.79 -5.09
C THR A 43 -40.66 -2.96 -6.38
N SER A 44 -39.53 -2.30 -6.45
CA SER A 44 -38.44 -2.74 -7.30
C SER A 44 -37.28 -3.09 -6.36
N SER A 45 -37.01 -4.39 -6.24
CA SER A 45 -35.83 -4.91 -5.53
C SER A 45 -34.58 -4.44 -6.26
N THR A 46 -34.13 -3.24 -5.96
CA THR A 46 -32.79 -2.80 -6.29
C THR A 46 -31.86 -3.58 -5.36
N LYS A 47 -31.14 -4.56 -5.92
CA LYS A 47 -30.04 -5.23 -5.28
C LYS A 47 -29.07 -4.12 -4.84
N VAL A 48 -29.06 -3.79 -3.56
CA VAL A 48 -28.01 -2.96 -2.98
C VAL A 48 -26.73 -3.78 -3.16
N GLU A 49 -25.90 -3.41 -4.13
CA GLU A 49 -24.57 -3.99 -4.27
C GLU A 49 -23.84 -3.72 -2.96
N SER A 50 -23.64 -4.76 -2.15
CA SER A 50 -22.83 -4.66 -0.95
C SER A 50 -21.41 -4.40 -1.41
N MET A 51 -20.84 -3.26 -1.04
CA MET A 51 -19.42 -2.97 -1.32
C MET A 51 -18.59 -4.13 -0.75
N SER A 52 -17.81 -4.77 -1.59
CA SER A 52 -16.93 -5.88 -1.19
C SER A 52 -15.68 -5.40 -0.46
N VAL A 53 -15.40 -4.09 -0.51
CA VAL A 53 -14.20 -3.46 0.03
C VAL A 53 -14.55 -2.21 0.85
N THR A 54 -13.94 -2.08 2.03
CA THR A 54 -13.96 -0.86 2.85
C THR A 54 -12.69 -0.06 2.62
N ILE A 55 -12.80 1.25 2.34
CA ILE A 55 -11.64 2.14 2.20
C ILE A 55 -11.58 3.04 3.44
N GLU A 56 -10.43 3.08 4.10
CA GLU A 56 -10.20 3.85 5.31
C GLU A 56 -9.07 4.88 5.07
N ARG A 57 -9.37 6.16 5.29
CA ARG A 57 -8.38 7.25 5.30
C ARG A 57 -7.80 7.34 6.71
N VAL A 58 -6.54 6.94 6.90
CA VAL A 58 -5.92 6.79 8.22
C VAL A 58 -5.27 8.07 8.71
N GLY A 59 -4.44 8.72 7.87
CA GLY A 59 -3.78 9.96 8.23
C GLY A 59 -3.08 10.60 7.05
N PHE A 60 -3.20 11.93 6.96
CA PHE A 60 -2.63 12.77 5.91
C PHE A 60 -2.09 14.05 6.52
N ALA A 61 -1.33 14.82 5.75
CA ALA A 61 -0.79 16.10 6.19
C ALA A 61 -1.83 16.93 6.94
N PRO A 62 -1.50 17.51 8.11
CA PRO A 62 -0.21 17.46 8.81
C PRO A 62 -0.03 16.24 9.74
N ASN A 63 -0.98 15.30 9.80
CA ASN A 63 -1.00 14.15 10.70
C ASN A 63 -0.49 12.89 9.98
N TYR A 64 0.82 12.80 9.86
CA TYR A 64 1.48 11.66 9.23
C TYR A 64 1.44 10.41 10.12
N VAL A 65 1.41 9.23 9.50
CA VAL A 65 1.26 7.96 10.19
C VAL A 65 2.62 7.32 10.45
N ASN A 66 2.88 6.93 11.70
CA ASN A 66 4.07 6.17 12.04
C ASN A 66 4.04 4.80 11.36
N TYR A 67 5.19 4.43 10.75
CA TYR A 67 5.25 3.21 9.94
C TYR A 67 5.08 1.94 10.77
N ILE A 68 5.71 1.86 11.94
CA ILE A 68 5.68 0.65 12.80
C ILE A 68 4.26 0.42 13.32
N GLU A 69 3.61 1.46 13.84
CA GLU A 69 2.23 1.37 14.33
C GLU A 69 1.26 0.95 13.21
N CYS A 70 1.45 1.50 12.01
CA CYS A 70 0.66 1.12 10.86
C CYS A 70 0.93 -0.33 10.40
N LEU A 71 2.18 -0.80 10.51
CA LEU A 71 2.53 -2.18 10.19
C LEU A 71 1.86 -3.18 11.14
N ASP A 72 1.85 -2.88 12.44
CA ASP A 72 1.15 -3.71 13.44
C ASP A 72 -0.36 -3.77 13.15
N GLU A 73 -0.95 -2.63 12.77
CA GLU A 73 -2.35 -2.56 12.36
C GLU A 73 -2.62 -3.34 11.07
N GLN A 74 -1.73 -3.29 10.09
CA GLN A 74 -1.83 -4.12 8.89
C GLN A 74 -1.84 -5.61 9.23
N TYR A 75 -0.98 -6.07 10.16
CA TYR A 75 -0.97 -7.47 10.59
C TYR A 75 -2.29 -7.86 11.26
N ARG A 76 -2.82 -7.00 12.12
CA ARG A 76 -4.11 -7.23 12.80
C ARG A 76 -5.26 -7.34 11.78
N ILE A 77 -5.36 -6.37 10.86
CA ILE A 77 -6.39 -6.37 9.82
C ILE A 77 -6.23 -7.59 8.90
N HIS A 78 -4.98 -7.92 8.51
CA HIS A 78 -4.71 -9.08 7.68
C HIS A 78 -5.20 -10.37 8.33
N ASP A 79 -4.99 -10.54 9.64
CA ASP A 79 -5.48 -11.70 10.37
C ASP A 79 -7.01 -11.77 10.36
N GLU A 80 -7.67 -10.65 10.62
CA GLU A 80 -9.13 -10.54 10.62
C GLU A 80 -9.74 -10.81 9.23
N VAL A 81 -9.18 -10.25 8.16
CA VAL A 81 -9.64 -10.47 6.78
C VAL A 81 -9.40 -11.90 6.33
N ALA A 82 -8.21 -12.46 6.63
CA ALA A 82 -7.89 -13.84 6.30
C ALA A 82 -8.81 -14.85 7.02
N ASN A 83 -9.26 -14.53 8.24
CA ASN A 83 -10.21 -15.33 9.02
C ASN A 83 -11.68 -14.99 8.71
N ARG A 84 -11.96 -14.11 7.76
CA ARG A 84 -13.33 -13.67 7.38
C ARG A 84 -14.13 -13.07 8.54
N THR A 85 -13.45 -12.44 9.51
CA THR A 85 -14.07 -11.70 10.63
C THR A 85 -14.15 -10.20 10.38
N ARG A 86 -13.50 -9.72 9.31
CA ARG A 86 -13.53 -8.34 8.82
C ARG A 86 -13.65 -8.33 7.30
N GLN A 87 -14.33 -7.32 6.76
CA GLN A 87 -14.38 -7.05 5.32
C GLN A 87 -12.99 -6.75 4.76
N ASN A 88 -12.81 -7.01 3.46
CA ASN A 88 -11.67 -6.52 2.71
C ASN A 88 -11.47 -5.03 2.97
N THR A 89 -10.26 -4.63 3.33
CA THR A 89 -9.97 -3.28 3.80
C THR A 89 -8.79 -2.69 3.04
N ILE A 90 -8.91 -1.44 2.61
CA ILE A 90 -7.82 -0.66 2.01
C ILE A 90 -7.53 0.53 2.92
N LEU A 91 -6.30 0.65 3.41
CA LEU A 91 -5.83 1.81 4.15
C LEU A 91 -5.18 2.79 3.19
N LEU A 92 -5.58 4.07 3.23
CA LEU A 92 -4.97 5.18 2.49
C LEU A 92 -4.36 6.16 3.47
N LEU A 93 -3.12 6.56 3.25
CA LEU A 93 -2.38 7.39 4.21
C LEU A 93 -1.13 8.06 3.60
N GLU A 94 -0.53 8.96 4.39
CA GLU A 94 0.84 9.43 4.26
C GLU A 94 1.65 9.02 5.49
N HIS A 95 2.88 8.54 5.30
CA HIS A 95 3.78 8.20 6.39
C HIS A 95 4.67 9.38 6.83
N GLU A 96 5.18 9.29 8.06
CA GLU A 96 6.45 9.93 8.42
C GLU A 96 7.56 9.37 7.53
N ALA A 97 8.68 10.12 7.41
CA ALA A 97 9.80 9.68 6.56
C ALA A 97 10.39 8.36 7.06
N VAL A 98 10.40 7.33 6.21
CA VAL A 98 10.92 6.00 6.51
C VAL A 98 11.43 5.32 5.24
N ILE A 99 12.47 4.50 5.36
CA ILE A 99 12.92 3.58 4.31
C ILE A 99 12.49 2.17 4.71
N THR A 100 11.87 1.44 3.78
CA THR A 100 11.51 0.04 4.02
C THR A 100 12.37 -0.89 3.18
N ALA A 101 12.91 -1.95 3.82
CA ALA A 101 13.74 -2.95 3.18
C ALA A 101 12.95 -4.27 3.01
N GLY A 102 12.61 -4.60 1.76
CA GLY A 102 11.92 -5.83 1.42
C GLY A 102 12.86 -7.05 1.45
N LYS A 103 12.30 -8.25 1.28
CA LYS A 103 13.03 -9.53 1.40
C LYS A 103 14.22 -9.71 0.46
N ARG A 104 14.26 -8.99 -0.66
CA ARG A 104 15.32 -9.09 -1.66
C ARG A 104 16.43 -8.04 -1.48
N THR A 105 16.37 -7.23 -0.40
CA THR A 105 17.40 -6.23 -0.10
C THR A 105 18.68 -6.91 0.35
N GLU A 106 19.79 -6.57 -0.29
CA GLU A 106 21.13 -7.07 0.04
C GLU A 106 21.85 -6.06 0.96
N ASP A 107 22.80 -6.56 1.77
CA ASP A 107 23.44 -5.73 2.80
C ASP A 107 24.15 -4.49 2.24
N HIS A 108 24.69 -4.58 1.03
CA HIS A 108 25.39 -3.46 0.37
C HIS A 108 24.46 -2.37 -0.18
N GLU A 109 23.14 -2.64 -0.24
CA GLU A 109 22.16 -1.70 -0.78
C GLU A 109 21.61 -0.73 0.30
N TYR A 110 21.88 -1.02 1.58
CA TYR A 110 21.41 -0.17 2.66
C TYR A 110 22.07 1.22 2.60
N PRO A 111 21.31 2.30 2.84
CA PRO A 111 21.88 3.65 2.85
C PRO A 111 22.95 3.77 3.93
N THR A 112 24.02 4.50 3.61
CA THR A 112 25.09 4.84 4.56
C THR A 112 24.66 5.97 5.51
N ASP A 113 23.81 6.86 5.02
CA ASP A 113 23.15 7.88 5.85
C ASP A 113 22.04 7.22 6.68
N LYS A 114 22.04 7.50 7.98
CA LYS A 114 21.10 6.96 8.96
C LYS A 114 20.10 8.01 9.46
N SER A 115 19.98 9.13 8.78
CA SER A 115 19.03 10.20 9.12
C SER A 115 17.58 9.75 8.97
N THR A 116 17.29 8.87 8.01
CA THR A 116 15.96 8.26 7.82
C THR A 116 15.97 6.84 8.40
N PRO A 117 15.00 6.48 9.28
CA PRO A 117 14.89 5.12 9.80
C PRO A 117 14.73 4.08 8.70
N VAL A 118 15.38 2.92 8.86
CA VAL A 118 15.22 1.78 7.94
C VAL A 118 14.53 0.63 8.65
N VAL A 119 13.39 0.18 8.11
CA VAL A 119 12.59 -0.92 8.67
C VAL A 119 12.66 -2.12 7.73
N LYS A 120 13.11 -3.28 8.25
CA LYS A 120 13.07 -4.56 7.53
C LYS A 120 11.66 -5.13 7.57
N ILE A 121 11.12 -5.49 6.40
CA ILE A 121 9.77 -6.01 6.27
C ILE A 121 9.71 -7.18 5.29
N ASP A 122 8.60 -7.90 5.32
CA ASP A 122 8.44 -9.15 4.57
C ASP A 122 7.73 -9.00 3.21
N ARG A 123 7.60 -7.76 2.69
CA ARG A 123 7.10 -7.53 1.31
C ARG A 123 8.09 -7.99 0.24
N GLY A 124 7.58 -8.14 -0.97
CA GLY A 124 8.42 -8.28 -2.17
C GLY A 124 9.24 -7.02 -2.46
N GLY A 125 10.26 -7.17 -3.30
CA GLY A 125 11.12 -6.06 -3.72
C GLY A 125 12.30 -5.79 -2.79
N LYS A 126 12.97 -4.68 -3.05
CA LYS A 126 14.15 -4.17 -2.35
C LYS A 126 13.80 -2.92 -1.53
N LEU A 127 14.70 -1.95 -1.44
CA LEU A 127 14.48 -0.69 -0.72
C LEU A 127 13.45 0.21 -1.42
N THR A 128 12.66 0.90 -0.64
CA THR A 128 11.86 2.06 -1.05
C THR A 128 11.72 3.04 0.09
N TRP A 129 11.40 4.28 -0.23
CA TRP A 129 11.16 5.34 0.74
C TRP A 129 9.65 5.67 0.78
N HIS A 130 9.17 6.02 1.97
CA HIS A 130 7.85 6.59 2.20
C HIS A 130 8.00 7.86 3.04
N GLY A 131 7.09 8.82 2.85
CA GLY A 131 7.07 10.04 3.64
C GLY A 131 6.09 11.09 3.14
N PRO A 132 6.15 12.30 3.71
CA PRO A 132 5.25 13.41 3.38
C PRO A 132 5.17 13.69 1.87
N GLY A 133 3.95 13.88 1.38
CA GLY A 133 3.67 14.13 -0.04
C GLY A 133 3.61 12.87 -0.92
N GLN A 134 3.79 11.66 -0.35
CA GLN A 134 3.61 10.39 -1.04
C GLN A 134 2.32 9.72 -0.55
N LEU A 135 1.38 9.42 -1.44
CA LEU A 135 0.21 8.63 -1.09
C LEU A 135 0.60 7.16 -0.99
N THR A 136 0.36 6.56 0.16
CA THR A 136 0.57 5.13 0.39
C THR A 136 -0.79 4.44 0.56
N ALA A 137 -0.95 3.29 -0.09
CA ALA A 137 -2.14 2.46 -0.01
C ALA A 137 -1.78 1.03 0.39
N TYR A 138 -2.49 0.50 1.36
CA TYR A 138 -2.38 -0.89 1.83
C TYR A 138 -3.67 -1.65 1.59
N PRO A 139 -3.84 -2.26 0.42
CA PRO A 139 -4.96 -3.16 0.15
C PRO A 139 -4.75 -4.47 0.90
N ILE A 140 -5.59 -4.72 1.90
CA ILE A 140 -5.62 -5.96 2.68
C ILE A 140 -6.89 -6.69 2.26
N LEU A 141 -6.75 -7.51 1.23
CA LEU A 141 -7.84 -8.07 0.46
C LEU A 141 -7.67 -9.59 0.32
N ARG A 142 -8.74 -10.33 0.54
CA ARG A 142 -8.78 -11.74 0.20
C ARG A 142 -8.94 -11.89 -1.30
N LEU A 143 -7.97 -12.55 -1.93
CA LEU A 143 -7.94 -12.71 -3.39
C LEU A 143 -8.93 -13.76 -3.86
N PRO A 144 -9.57 -13.57 -5.04
CA PRO A 144 -10.38 -14.59 -5.68
C PRO A 144 -9.54 -15.83 -6.06
N GLU A 145 -10.14 -16.98 -6.02
CA GLU A 145 -9.51 -18.21 -6.48
C GLU A 145 -9.83 -18.50 -7.97
N PRO A 146 -8.88 -19.04 -8.75
CA PRO A 146 -7.50 -19.38 -8.37
C PRO A 146 -6.62 -18.11 -8.19
N ILE A 147 -5.73 -18.14 -7.21
CA ILE A 147 -4.90 -16.98 -6.89
C ILE A 147 -3.90 -16.70 -8.01
N ASP A 148 -4.02 -15.53 -8.60
CA ASP A 148 -3.07 -14.99 -9.57
C ASP A 148 -2.50 -13.64 -9.09
N VAL A 149 -1.33 -13.71 -8.42
CA VAL A 149 -0.65 -12.53 -7.89
C VAL A 149 -0.18 -11.59 -9.00
N VAL A 150 0.18 -12.14 -10.18
CA VAL A 150 0.61 -11.33 -11.32
C VAL A 150 -0.57 -10.54 -11.88
N ALA A 151 -1.71 -11.19 -12.09
CA ALA A 151 -2.94 -10.52 -12.52
C ALA A 151 -3.37 -9.44 -11.52
N TYR A 152 -3.28 -9.72 -10.22
CA TYR A 152 -3.58 -8.74 -9.18
C TYR A 152 -2.67 -7.50 -9.28
N VAL A 153 -1.34 -7.68 -9.42
CA VAL A 153 -0.40 -6.58 -9.63
C VAL A 153 -0.79 -5.75 -10.85
N ARG A 154 -1.16 -6.40 -11.96
CA ARG A 154 -1.57 -5.71 -13.20
C ARG A 154 -2.86 -4.91 -13.03
N ILE A 155 -3.80 -5.38 -12.19
CA ILE A 155 -5.01 -4.62 -11.85
C ILE A 155 -4.65 -3.37 -11.03
N VAL A 156 -3.78 -3.50 -10.03
CA VAL A 156 -3.34 -2.34 -9.22
C VAL A 156 -2.60 -1.32 -10.08
N GLU A 157 -1.72 -1.76 -10.99
CA GLU A 157 -1.06 -0.87 -11.95
C GLU A 157 -2.07 -0.18 -12.87
N GLU A 158 -3.12 -0.87 -13.34
CA GLU A 158 -4.20 -0.28 -14.16
C GLU A 158 -4.92 0.84 -13.42
N ILE A 159 -5.29 0.61 -12.17
CA ILE A 159 -5.94 1.62 -11.32
C ILE A 159 -5.09 2.88 -11.24
N ILE A 160 -3.79 2.74 -10.96
CA ILE A 160 -2.87 3.88 -10.86
C ILE A 160 -2.73 4.59 -12.22
N ILE A 161 -2.61 3.84 -13.31
CA ILE A 161 -2.54 4.40 -14.68
C ILE A 161 -3.80 5.22 -14.99
N ASN A 162 -4.99 4.74 -14.63
CA ASN A 162 -6.24 5.45 -14.85
C ASN A 162 -6.30 6.76 -14.04
N VAL A 163 -5.86 6.74 -12.78
CA VAL A 163 -5.75 7.96 -11.96
C VAL A 163 -4.82 8.97 -12.61
N LEU A 164 -3.64 8.55 -13.06
CA LEU A 164 -2.68 9.40 -13.75
C LEU A 164 -3.22 9.93 -15.06
N ALA A 165 -3.91 9.12 -15.84
CA ALA A 165 -4.54 9.51 -17.11
C ALA A 165 -5.62 10.60 -16.89
N GLY A 166 -6.38 10.52 -15.79
CA GLY A 166 -7.32 11.56 -15.38
C GLY A 166 -6.66 12.93 -15.11
N LEU A 167 -5.36 12.92 -14.80
CA LEU A 167 -4.53 14.13 -14.62
C LEU A 167 -3.80 14.55 -15.90
N GLY A 168 -3.94 13.80 -17.00
CA GLY A 168 -3.23 14.03 -18.25
C GLY A 168 -1.81 13.47 -18.28
N ILE A 169 -1.44 12.57 -17.34
CA ILE A 169 -0.14 11.93 -17.28
C ILE A 169 -0.23 10.53 -17.89
N LYS A 170 0.65 10.23 -18.85
CA LYS A 170 0.75 8.91 -19.46
C LYS A 170 1.61 7.98 -18.61
N GLY A 171 0.99 7.25 -17.68
CA GLY A 171 1.64 6.17 -16.93
C GLY A 171 1.66 4.87 -17.75
N GLU A 172 2.75 4.10 -17.66
CA GLU A 172 2.93 2.85 -18.41
C GLU A 172 3.48 1.73 -17.52
N ARG A 173 3.31 0.49 -17.97
CA ARG A 173 3.97 -0.69 -17.40
C ARG A 173 5.29 -0.94 -18.14
N VAL A 174 6.30 -1.40 -17.41
CA VAL A 174 7.56 -1.87 -17.98
C VAL A 174 7.68 -3.37 -17.73
N GLU A 175 7.95 -4.14 -18.76
CA GLU A 175 8.07 -5.58 -18.63
C GLU A 175 9.18 -5.95 -17.63
N GLY A 176 8.91 -6.91 -16.75
CA GLY A 176 9.85 -7.33 -15.70
C GLY A 176 10.02 -6.36 -14.53
N ARG A 177 9.39 -5.18 -14.56
CA ARG A 177 9.52 -4.13 -13.54
C ARG A 177 8.16 -3.76 -12.97
N SER A 178 7.83 -4.22 -11.75
CA SER A 178 6.59 -3.83 -11.07
C SER A 178 6.55 -2.33 -10.78
N GLY A 179 5.35 -1.74 -10.86
CA GLY A 179 5.13 -0.30 -10.65
C GLY A 179 4.62 0.39 -11.89
N VAL A 180 4.33 1.68 -11.75
CA VAL A 180 3.92 2.52 -12.88
C VAL A 180 5.05 3.49 -13.20
N TRP A 181 5.27 3.69 -14.49
CA TRP A 181 6.44 4.37 -15.03
C TRP A 181 6.05 5.47 -15.99
N ILE A 182 6.87 6.50 -16.06
CA ILE A 182 6.91 7.48 -17.14
C ILE A 182 8.09 7.09 -18.02
N LEU A 183 7.79 6.68 -19.24
CA LEU A 183 8.83 6.25 -20.18
C LEU A 183 9.65 7.43 -20.66
N GLY A 184 10.95 7.22 -20.74
CA GLY A 184 11.87 8.14 -21.38
C GLY A 184 11.71 8.11 -22.92
N ASP A 185 12.35 9.06 -23.56
CA ASP A 185 12.33 9.22 -25.02
C ASP A 185 13.54 8.57 -25.73
N GLY A 186 14.28 7.72 -25.02
CA GLY A 186 15.52 7.12 -25.49
C GLY A 186 16.78 7.97 -25.21
N VAL A 187 16.62 9.24 -24.81
CA VAL A 187 17.66 10.13 -24.30
C VAL A 187 17.56 10.24 -22.77
N THR A 188 16.35 10.42 -22.29
CA THR A 188 16.03 10.41 -20.84
C THR A 188 15.70 9.00 -20.38
N GLN A 189 16.04 8.71 -19.12
CA GLN A 189 15.72 7.42 -18.48
C GLN A 189 14.23 7.31 -18.15
N ASP A 190 13.75 6.05 -18.10
CA ASP A 190 12.45 5.75 -17.51
C ASP A 190 12.43 6.20 -16.04
N LYS A 191 11.31 6.77 -15.58
CA LYS A 191 11.14 7.22 -14.21
C LYS A 191 9.93 6.55 -13.55
N LYS A 192 10.14 5.96 -12.39
CA LYS A 192 9.06 5.35 -11.62
C LYS A 192 8.25 6.42 -10.89
N ILE A 193 6.94 6.47 -11.14
CA ILE A 193 6.01 7.38 -10.47
C ILE A 193 5.24 6.68 -9.34
N ALA A 194 5.04 5.37 -9.44
CA ALA A 194 4.43 4.58 -8.38
C ALA A 194 5.16 3.25 -8.17
N ALA A 195 5.44 2.92 -6.92
CA ALA A 195 6.09 1.68 -6.50
C ALA A 195 5.04 0.69 -5.98
N LEU A 196 5.24 -0.60 -6.29
CA LEU A 196 4.42 -1.71 -5.79
C LEU A 196 5.32 -2.73 -5.08
N GLY A 197 4.90 -3.14 -3.89
CA GLY A 197 5.58 -4.19 -3.14
C GLY A 197 4.62 -4.83 -2.15
N MET A 198 4.19 -6.05 -2.44
CA MET A 198 3.17 -6.74 -1.65
C MET A 198 3.63 -8.13 -1.20
N ARG A 199 2.86 -8.69 -0.30
CA ARG A 199 2.92 -10.08 0.14
C ARG A 199 1.51 -10.68 0.06
N VAL A 200 1.41 -11.97 -0.25
CA VAL A 200 0.18 -12.75 -0.14
C VAL A 200 0.42 -13.87 0.86
N SER A 201 -0.47 -14.02 1.81
CA SER A 201 -0.46 -15.09 2.81
C SER A 201 -1.90 -15.43 3.18
N ARG A 202 -2.23 -16.70 3.32
CA ARG A 202 -3.60 -17.16 3.59
C ARG A 202 -4.62 -16.55 2.62
N ASN A 203 -4.30 -16.53 1.32
CA ASN A 203 -5.07 -15.92 0.24
C ASN A 203 -5.34 -14.42 0.40
N THR A 204 -4.68 -13.74 1.33
CA THR A 204 -4.91 -12.34 1.67
C THR A 204 -3.65 -11.50 1.40
N THR A 205 -3.84 -10.33 0.78
CA THR A 205 -2.76 -9.40 0.48
C THR A 205 -2.36 -8.59 1.71
N MET A 206 -1.13 -8.09 1.72
CA MET A 206 -0.58 -7.20 2.72
C MET A 206 0.48 -6.30 2.09
N HIS A 207 0.79 -5.16 2.72
CA HIS A 207 1.52 -4.07 2.10
C HIS A 207 0.76 -3.54 0.88
N GLY A 208 1.40 -2.99 -0.15
CA GLY A 208 0.64 -2.47 -1.28
C GLY A 208 1.47 -1.60 -2.22
N PHE A 209 1.05 -0.35 -2.39
CA PHE A 209 1.68 0.56 -3.34
C PHE A 209 1.82 1.98 -2.78
N ALA A 210 2.69 2.75 -3.42
CA ALA A 210 2.91 4.15 -3.10
C ALA A 210 3.00 4.97 -4.38
N ILE A 211 2.30 6.12 -4.44
CA ILE A 211 2.28 7.06 -5.55
C ILE A 211 3.00 8.33 -5.12
N ASN A 212 4.04 8.72 -5.84
CA ASN A 212 4.73 9.97 -5.61
C ASN A 212 3.87 11.14 -6.10
N CYS A 213 3.33 11.95 -5.18
CA CYS A 213 2.50 13.10 -5.50
C CYS A 213 3.32 14.39 -5.54
N CYS A 214 3.75 14.88 -4.38
CA CYS A 214 4.57 16.08 -4.24
C CYS A 214 5.75 15.89 -3.26
N ASN A 215 6.05 14.63 -2.92
CA ASN A 215 7.13 14.33 -2.01
C ASN A 215 8.51 14.71 -2.57
N ASP A 216 9.44 14.98 -1.66
CA ASP A 216 10.85 15.10 -2.02
C ASP A 216 11.34 13.77 -2.61
N LEU A 217 12.06 13.85 -3.73
CA LEU A 217 12.65 12.70 -4.42
C LEU A 217 14.12 12.47 -4.05
N ALA A 218 14.76 13.42 -3.36
CA ALA A 218 16.16 13.31 -2.95
C ALA A 218 16.46 12.07 -2.09
N PRO A 219 15.57 11.63 -1.17
CA PRO A 219 15.80 10.42 -0.40
C PRO A 219 16.01 9.15 -1.23
N PHE A 220 15.45 9.07 -2.44
CA PHE A 220 15.66 7.92 -3.33
C PHE A 220 17.08 7.84 -3.89
N ALA A 221 17.86 8.93 -3.83
CA ALA A 221 19.27 8.93 -4.23
C ALA A 221 20.20 8.26 -3.20
N GLN A 222 19.72 8.00 -1.98
CA GLN A 222 20.50 7.36 -0.92
C GLN A 222 20.69 5.85 -1.13
N PHE A 223 19.94 5.25 -2.05
CA PHE A 223 20.00 3.83 -2.38
C PHE A 223 19.58 3.62 -3.85
N ILE A 224 19.85 2.44 -4.40
CA ILE A 224 19.34 2.07 -5.73
C ILE A 224 17.88 1.61 -5.58
N PRO A 225 16.87 2.43 -5.98
CA PRO A 225 15.47 2.07 -5.76
C PRO A 225 15.13 0.77 -6.49
N CYS A 226 14.58 -0.21 -5.77
CA CYS A 226 14.19 -1.52 -6.31
C CYS A 226 15.32 -2.31 -6.99
N GLY A 227 16.60 -1.91 -6.78
CA GLY A 227 17.76 -2.51 -7.45
C GLY A 227 17.85 -2.21 -8.96
N ILE A 228 17.20 -1.14 -9.42
CA ILE A 228 17.18 -0.71 -10.83
C ILE A 228 18.09 0.51 -10.95
N SER A 229 19.31 0.29 -11.46
CA SER A 229 20.35 1.33 -11.58
C SER A 229 20.19 2.20 -12.83
N ASP A 230 19.37 1.79 -13.78
CA ASP A 230 19.17 2.42 -15.09
C ASP A 230 17.83 3.18 -15.20
N ALA A 231 17.21 3.50 -14.08
CA ALA A 231 15.95 4.24 -14.05
C ALA A 231 15.92 5.23 -12.88
N GLY A 232 15.18 6.33 -13.08
CA GLY A 232 14.95 7.35 -12.07
C GLY A 232 13.62 7.19 -11.34
N VAL A 233 13.32 8.19 -10.52
CA VAL A 233 12.00 8.38 -9.88
C VAL A 233 11.43 9.73 -10.31
N THR A 234 10.11 9.86 -10.26
CA THR A 234 9.39 11.12 -10.53
C THR A 234 8.15 11.21 -9.66
N SER A 235 7.48 12.35 -9.68
CA SER A 235 6.22 12.59 -8.97
C SER A 235 5.18 13.22 -9.91
N ILE A 236 3.91 13.16 -9.50
CA ILE A 236 2.82 13.84 -10.22
C ILE A 236 3.11 15.33 -10.38
N SER A 237 3.59 15.97 -9.30
CA SER A 237 3.94 17.40 -9.31
C SER A 237 5.05 17.74 -10.29
N GLU A 238 6.09 16.90 -10.38
CA GLU A 238 7.18 17.08 -11.37
C GLU A 238 6.65 16.97 -12.80
N GLN A 239 5.77 16.00 -13.07
CA GLN A 239 5.21 15.78 -14.40
C GLN A 239 4.28 16.92 -14.84
N LEU A 240 3.56 17.54 -13.92
CA LEU A 240 2.58 18.61 -14.23
C LEU A 240 3.14 20.03 -14.08
N GLY A 241 4.35 20.18 -13.52
CA GLY A 241 4.93 21.50 -13.22
C GLY A 241 4.11 22.32 -12.21
N ARG A 242 3.29 21.66 -11.37
CA ARG A 242 2.51 22.26 -10.29
C ARG A 242 2.34 21.31 -9.13
N THR A 243 2.11 21.84 -7.94
CA THR A 243 1.88 20.98 -6.76
C THR A 243 0.57 20.20 -6.90
N VAL A 244 0.65 18.88 -6.68
CA VAL A 244 -0.47 17.96 -6.56
C VAL A 244 -0.19 17.09 -5.34
N THR A 245 -0.97 17.29 -4.30
CA THR A 245 -0.82 16.59 -3.01
C THR A 245 -1.53 15.22 -3.03
N PRO A 246 -1.25 14.32 -2.07
CA PRO A 246 -2.03 13.12 -1.87
C PRO A 246 -3.53 13.38 -1.76
N ALA A 247 -3.95 14.45 -1.10
CA ALA A 247 -5.36 14.82 -0.94
C ALA A 247 -6.06 15.09 -2.29
N ASP A 248 -5.33 15.62 -3.28
CA ASP A 248 -5.89 15.95 -4.60
C ASP A 248 -6.24 14.70 -5.43
N ILE A 249 -5.65 13.55 -5.09
CA ILE A 249 -5.86 12.29 -5.83
C ILE A 249 -6.64 11.22 -5.04
N LEU A 250 -7.06 11.52 -3.78
CA LEU A 250 -7.81 10.57 -2.97
C LEU A 250 -9.12 10.14 -3.63
N GLU A 251 -9.98 11.10 -3.98
CA GLU A 251 -11.28 10.79 -4.59
C GLU A 251 -11.16 10.03 -5.93
N PRO A 252 -10.30 10.45 -6.88
CA PRO A 252 -10.06 9.68 -8.09
C PRO A 252 -9.55 8.27 -7.82
N LEU A 253 -8.64 8.10 -6.85
CA LEU A 253 -8.11 6.77 -6.50
C LEU A 253 -9.18 5.88 -5.88
N GLU A 254 -9.97 6.39 -4.94
CA GLU A 254 -11.07 5.66 -4.32
C GLU A 254 -12.11 5.22 -5.35
N ALA A 255 -12.45 6.09 -6.30
CA ALA A 255 -13.37 5.77 -7.38
C ALA A 255 -12.85 4.62 -8.26
N GLU A 256 -11.57 4.62 -8.62
CA GLU A 256 -10.97 3.54 -9.39
C GLU A 256 -10.87 2.25 -8.55
N LEU A 257 -10.51 2.32 -7.27
CA LEU A 257 -10.50 1.14 -6.37
C LEU A 257 -11.87 0.50 -6.26
N VAL A 258 -12.93 1.27 -6.10
CA VAL A 258 -14.32 0.78 -6.06
C VAL A 258 -14.72 0.16 -7.40
N LYS A 259 -14.40 0.78 -8.52
CA LYS A 259 -14.68 0.28 -9.87
C LYS A 259 -14.05 -1.10 -10.13
N TYR A 260 -12.88 -1.37 -9.55
CA TYR A 260 -12.15 -2.63 -9.72
C TYR A 260 -12.34 -3.62 -8.57
N GLN A 261 -13.16 -3.32 -7.56
CA GLN A 261 -13.27 -4.11 -6.32
C GLN A 261 -13.54 -5.61 -6.55
N ASP A 262 -14.42 -5.97 -7.48
CA ASP A 262 -14.78 -7.36 -7.79
C ASP A 262 -13.65 -8.15 -8.48
N ARG A 263 -12.68 -7.45 -9.04
CA ARG A 263 -11.47 -8.04 -9.62
C ARG A 263 -10.31 -8.08 -8.64
N LEU A 264 -10.34 -7.21 -7.64
CA LEU A 264 -9.31 -7.08 -6.60
C LEU A 264 -9.52 -8.08 -5.48
N ALA A 265 -10.77 -8.35 -5.13
CA ALA A 265 -11.09 -9.07 -3.90
C ALA A 265 -12.26 -10.04 -4.10
N GLU A 266 -12.22 -11.13 -3.35
CA GLU A 266 -13.35 -12.02 -3.15
C GLU A 266 -14.49 -11.28 -2.42
N SER A 267 -15.74 -11.58 -2.75
CA SER A 267 -16.91 -11.06 -2.01
C SER A 267 -16.82 -11.44 -0.53
N PHE A 268 -17.13 -10.50 0.35
CA PHE A 268 -17.10 -10.76 1.77
C PHE A 268 -18.33 -11.56 2.21
N GLU A 269 -18.08 -12.78 2.66
CA GLU A 269 -19.06 -13.61 3.34
C GLU A 269 -18.53 -13.93 4.75
N PRO A 270 -19.17 -13.41 5.82
CA PRO A 270 -18.72 -13.68 7.18
C PRO A 270 -18.88 -15.15 7.52
N VAL A 271 -17.89 -15.73 8.20
CA VAL A 271 -17.97 -17.11 8.71
C VAL A 271 -19.12 -17.21 9.71
N THR A 272 -20.08 -18.08 9.43
CA THR A 272 -21.21 -18.33 10.31
C THR A 272 -20.82 -19.29 11.45
N ALA A 273 -21.63 -19.31 12.52
CA ALA A 273 -21.40 -20.26 13.62
C ALA A 273 -21.52 -21.73 13.19
N GLN A 274 -22.17 -21.99 12.04
CA GLN A 274 -22.33 -23.34 11.48
C GLN A 274 -21.06 -23.84 10.77
N ASP A 275 -20.28 -22.92 10.18
CA ASP A 275 -19.02 -23.25 9.50
C ASP A 275 -17.92 -23.68 10.49
N LYS A 276 -17.98 -23.14 11.73
CA LYS A 276 -17.03 -23.47 12.81
C LYS A 276 -17.25 -24.84 13.48
N ALA A 277 -18.35 -25.50 13.16
CA ALA A 277 -18.71 -26.81 13.76
C ALA A 277 -18.28 -28.00 12.88
N GLN A 278 -17.66 -27.76 11.71
CA GLN A 278 -17.24 -28.79 10.76
C GLN A 278 -15.71 -29.01 10.70
N ASP A 279 -14.93 -28.20 11.42
CA ASP A 279 -13.49 -28.38 11.65
C ASP A 279 -13.22 -28.94 13.06
#